data_781e405edfcc4f934ed3f6f00cbf4436
#
_entry.id   781e405edfcc4f934ed3f6f00cbf4436
#
_cell.length_a   1.000
_cell.length_b   1.000
_cell.length_c   1.000
_cell.angle_alpha   90.00
_cell.angle_beta   90.00
_cell.angle_gamma   90.00
#
_symmetry.space_group_name_H-M   'P 1'
#
loop_
_entity.id
_entity.type
_entity.pdbx_description
1 polymer ?
#
loop_
_entity_poly.entity_id
_entity_poly.type
_entity_poly.pdbx_seq_one_letter_code
_entity_poly.pdbx_strand_id
1 'polypeptide(L)'
;PAALAIAAFAPWLVTPLLMVGGAFLCFEGFEKLAHRWLHAPDEDASHKAALAAALQDPALDLVALERDRIKGAIRTDFILSGEIIAITLGTVAGQSFTTQALVLTGVAVAMTVGVYGLVAGIVKLDDLGLWLSRRGNAVAQALGSGIVAAAPWLMKALSVAGTAAMFLVGGGILVHGVPVVAHAIEAAVQGLPGLAQALLPALANGVLGVVAGALVLGAVMLLRRVRA
;
A
#
# COMPACT_ATOMS: atom_id res chain seq x y z
N PRO A 1 -13.90 6.88 -14.80
CA PRO A 1 -15.29 7.23 -15.09
C PRO A 1 -16.17 7.11 -13.84
N ALA A 2 -16.09 6.03 -13.02
CA ALA A 2 -16.93 5.85 -11.84
C ALA A 2 -16.79 7.00 -10.82
N ALA A 3 -15.57 7.44 -10.52
CA ALA A 3 -15.32 8.53 -9.57
C ALA A 3 -15.93 9.85 -10.05
N LEU A 4 -15.82 10.16 -11.34
CA LEU A 4 -16.47 11.34 -11.94
C LEU A 4 -17.99 11.25 -11.86
N ALA A 5 -18.57 10.07 -12.08
CA ALA A 5 -20.00 9.86 -11.94
C ALA A 5 -20.46 10.04 -10.48
N ILE A 6 -19.76 9.45 -9.51
CA ILE A 6 -20.07 9.60 -8.08
C ILE A 6 -19.94 11.07 -7.67
N ALA A 7 -18.88 11.75 -8.08
CA ALA A 7 -18.68 13.17 -7.75
C ALA A 7 -19.75 14.09 -8.38
N ALA A 8 -20.25 13.74 -9.58
CA ALA A 8 -21.30 14.51 -10.25
C ALA A 8 -22.69 14.26 -9.67
N PHE A 9 -23.03 13.01 -9.33
CA PHE A 9 -24.39 12.63 -8.92
C PHE A 9 -24.57 12.50 -7.40
N ALA A 10 -23.52 12.14 -6.66
CA ALA A 10 -23.57 11.91 -5.22
C ALA A 10 -22.25 12.30 -4.52
N PRO A 11 -21.85 13.60 -4.54
CA PRO A 11 -20.58 14.05 -3.97
C PRO A 11 -20.44 13.74 -2.46
N TRP A 12 -21.55 13.69 -1.74
CA TRP A 12 -21.60 13.35 -0.32
C TRP A 12 -21.18 11.89 -0.02
N LEU A 13 -21.24 11.01 -1.02
CA LEU A 13 -20.88 9.60 -0.87
C LEU A 13 -19.36 9.35 -0.94
N VAL A 14 -18.61 10.30 -1.49
CA VAL A 14 -17.16 10.17 -1.68
C VAL A 14 -16.46 9.98 -0.33
N THR A 15 -16.70 10.83 0.64
CA THR A 15 -16.05 10.76 1.96
C THR A 15 -16.35 9.46 2.71
N PRO A 16 -17.61 8.99 2.87
CA PRO A 16 -17.88 7.70 3.47
C PRO A 16 -17.21 6.51 2.76
N LEU A 17 -17.21 6.49 1.44
CA LEU A 17 -16.55 5.43 0.68
C LEU A 17 -15.05 5.43 0.90
N LEU A 18 -14.42 6.60 0.92
CA LEU A 18 -13.00 6.74 1.24
C LEU A 18 -12.71 6.26 2.67
N MET A 19 -13.53 6.61 3.66
CA MET A 19 -13.33 6.16 5.03
C MET A 19 -13.40 4.64 5.17
N VAL A 20 -14.32 3.98 4.46
CA VAL A 20 -14.37 2.51 4.41
C VAL A 20 -13.10 1.95 3.76
N GLY A 21 -12.64 2.55 2.66
CA GLY A 21 -11.38 2.19 2.01
C GLY A 21 -10.17 2.39 2.93
N GLY A 22 -10.09 3.54 3.60
CA GLY A 22 -9.03 3.85 4.57
C GLY A 22 -8.99 2.88 5.75
N ALA A 23 -10.16 2.56 6.32
CA ALA A 23 -10.28 1.56 7.39
C ALA A 23 -9.82 0.17 6.91
N PHE A 24 -10.15 -0.20 5.66
CA PHE A 24 -9.71 -1.44 5.06
C PHE A 24 -8.17 -1.47 4.86
N LEU A 25 -7.56 -0.37 4.39
CA LEU A 25 -6.09 -0.27 4.28
C LEU A 25 -5.41 -0.41 5.63
N CYS A 26 -5.93 0.25 6.66
CA CYS A 26 -5.42 0.13 8.03
C CYS A 26 -5.53 -1.31 8.54
N PHE A 27 -6.66 -1.97 8.29
CA PHE A 27 -6.89 -3.39 8.63
C PHE A 27 -5.86 -4.30 7.93
N GLU A 28 -5.71 -4.19 6.61
CA GLU A 28 -4.77 -5.02 5.83
C GLU A 28 -3.31 -4.76 6.24
N GLY A 29 -2.95 -3.48 6.49
CA GLY A 29 -1.63 -3.12 7.00
C GLY A 29 -1.36 -3.75 8.36
N PHE A 30 -2.33 -3.70 9.27
CA PHE A 30 -2.19 -4.28 10.60
C PHE A 30 -2.22 -5.81 10.59
N GLU A 31 -3.01 -6.44 9.73
CA GLU A 31 -3.00 -7.89 9.53
C GLU A 31 -1.61 -8.38 9.09
N LYS A 32 -0.97 -7.69 8.14
CA LYS A 32 0.41 -7.97 7.71
C LYS A 32 1.41 -7.81 8.86
N LEU A 33 1.25 -6.77 9.67
CA LEU A 33 2.11 -6.49 10.81
C LEU A 33 1.91 -7.54 11.92
N ALA A 34 0.65 -7.85 12.25
CA ALA A 34 0.28 -8.83 13.26
C ALA A 34 0.78 -10.23 12.87
N HIS A 35 0.60 -10.62 11.60
CA HIS A 35 1.10 -11.91 11.10
C HIS A 35 2.61 -12.03 11.26
N ARG A 36 3.36 -10.95 11.03
CA ARG A 36 4.82 -10.92 11.18
C ARG A 36 5.29 -10.97 12.63
N TRP A 37 4.48 -10.48 13.59
CA TRP A 37 4.85 -10.37 15.00
C TRP A 37 4.29 -11.50 15.87
N LEU A 38 3.13 -12.05 15.50
CA LEU A 38 2.45 -13.12 16.26
C LEU A 38 2.85 -14.53 15.81
N HIS A 39 3.38 -14.69 14.58
CA HIS A 39 3.85 -15.99 14.11
C HIS A 39 5.35 -16.11 14.36
N ALA A 40 5.74 -17.13 15.10
CA ALA A 40 7.15 -17.42 15.40
C ALA A 40 7.91 -17.77 14.10
N PRO A 41 9.22 -17.54 14.02
CA PRO A 41 10.06 -17.91 12.87
C PRO A 41 9.94 -19.37 12.44
N ASP A 42 9.58 -20.26 13.38
CA ASP A 42 9.40 -21.69 13.14
C ASP A 42 8.10 -22.01 12.35
N GLU A 43 7.04 -21.23 12.53
CA GLU A 43 5.81 -21.38 11.72
C GLU A 43 6.02 -20.90 10.29
N ASP A 44 6.79 -19.83 10.11
CA ASP A 44 7.18 -19.35 8.77
C ASP A 44 8.10 -20.36 8.06
N ALA A 45 8.99 -21.02 8.78
CA ALA A 45 9.85 -22.08 8.24
C ALA A 45 9.05 -23.33 7.87
N SER A 46 8.10 -23.75 8.72
CA SER A 46 7.22 -24.88 8.45
C SER A 46 6.27 -24.61 7.29
N HIS A 47 5.75 -23.37 7.20
CA HIS A 47 4.91 -22.94 6.07
C HIS A 47 5.68 -22.87 4.75
N LYS A 48 6.94 -22.40 4.78
CA LYS A 48 7.82 -22.41 3.60
C LYS A 48 8.20 -23.83 3.20
N ALA A 49 8.46 -24.72 4.15
CA ALA A 49 8.73 -26.13 3.89
C ALA A 49 7.50 -26.86 3.34
N ALA A 50 6.31 -26.60 3.89
CA ALA A 50 5.05 -27.11 3.37
C ALA A 50 4.76 -26.57 1.95
N LEU A 51 5.04 -25.30 1.69
CA LEU A 51 4.90 -24.70 0.36
C LEU A 51 5.91 -25.29 -0.63
N ALA A 52 7.16 -25.51 -0.20
CA ALA A 52 8.19 -26.16 -1.02
C ALA A 52 7.86 -27.62 -1.32
N ALA A 53 7.30 -28.34 -0.35
CA ALA A 53 6.81 -29.71 -0.55
C ALA A 53 5.57 -29.74 -1.46
N ALA A 54 4.66 -28.77 -1.28
CA ALA A 54 3.49 -28.61 -2.13
C ALA A 54 3.86 -28.26 -3.58
N LEU A 55 4.92 -27.49 -3.81
CA LEU A 55 5.45 -27.19 -5.15
C LEU A 55 6.02 -28.43 -5.88
N GLN A 56 6.30 -29.52 -5.14
CA GLN A 56 6.72 -30.81 -5.69
C GLN A 56 5.53 -31.76 -5.98
N ASP A 57 4.33 -31.39 -5.54
CA ASP A 57 3.12 -32.17 -5.79
C ASP A 57 2.52 -31.75 -7.16
N PRO A 58 2.52 -32.63 -8.16
CA PRO A 58 1.96 -32.35 -9.47
C PRO A 58 0.42 -32.11 -9.45
N ALA A 59 -0.26 -32.41 -8.35
CA ALA A 59 -1.68 -32.16 -8.17
C ALA A 59 -2.00 -30.77 -7.61
N LEU A 60 -0.99 -29.98 -7.22
CA LEU A 60 -1.21 -28.64 -6.69
C LEU A 60 -1.50 -27.65 -7.80
N ASP A 61 -2.67 -27.02 -7.74
CA ASP A 61 -3.03 -25.96 -8.68
C ASP A 61 -2.32 -24.66 -8.29
N LEU A 62 -1.07 -24.50 -8.79
CA LEU A 62 -0.26 -23.28 -8.64
C LEU A 62 -1.03 -22.04 -9.11
N VAL A 63 -1.89 -22.21 -10.13
CA VAL A 63 -2.71 -21.12 -10.68
C VAL A 63 -3.74 -20.65 -9.65
N ALA A 64 -4.34 -21.57 -8.87
CA ALA A 64 -5.26 -21.18 -7.81
C ALA A 64 -4.56 -20.39 -6.68
N LEU A 65 -3.36 -20.82 -6.29
CA LEU A 65 -2.56 -20.14 -5.25
C LEU A 65 -2.13 -18.73 -5.69
N GLU A 66 -1.67 -18.59 -6.92
CA GLU A 66 -1.30 -17.29 -7.49
C GLU A 66 -2.51 -16.38 -7.65
N ARG A 67 -3.66 -16.95 -8.05
CA ARG A 67 -4.90 -16.20 -8.24
C ARG A 67 -5.37 -15.48 -6.98
N ASP A 68 -5.26 -16.09 -5.81
CA ASP A 68 -5.69 -15.47 -4.56
C ASP A 68 -4.73 -14.35 -4.12
N ARG A 69 -3.42 -14.52 -4.35
CA ARG A 69 -2.43 -13.46 -4.14
C ARG A 69 -2.68 -12.26 -5.08
N ILE A 70 -2.94 -12.54 -6.35
CA ILE A 70 -3.26 -11.51 -7.35
C ILE A 70 -4.54 -10.77 -6.99
N LYS A 71 -5.61 -11.46 -6.54
CA LYS A 71 -6.86 -10.81 -6.10
C LYS A 71 -6.63 -9.86 -4.92
N GLY A 72 -5.81 -10.26 -3.93
CA GLY A 72 -5.44 -9.40 -2.81
C GLY A 72 -4.71 -8.13 -3.28
N ALA A 73 -3.71 -8.29 -4.15
CA ALA A 73 -2.96 -7.17 -4.72
C ALA A 73 -3.86 -6.22 -5.52
N ILE A 74 -4.73 -6.75 -6.38
CA ILE A 74 -5.69 -5.95 -7.16
C ILE A 74 -6.63 -5.16 -6.24
N ARG A 75 -7.12 -5.77 -5.16
CA ARG A 75 -8.02 -5.09 -4.22
C ARG A 75 -7.33 -3.93 -3.51
N THR A 76 -6.10 -4.14 -3.05
CA THR A 76 -5.30 -3.08 -2.41
C THR A 76 -5.00 -1.96 -3.38
N ASP A 77 -4.57 -2.27 -4.61
CA ASP A 77 -4.29 -1.29 -5.65
C ASP A 77 -5.54 -0.49 -6.03
N PHE A 78 -6.69 -1.16 -6.12
CA PHE A 78 -7.98 -0.49 -6.39
C PHE A 78 -8.34 0.55 -5.33
N ILE A 79 -8.11 0.26 -4.04
CA ILE A 79 -8.41 1.19 -2.95
C ILE A 79 -7.44 2.37 -2.97
N LEU A 80 -6.12 2.11 -3.11
CA LEU A 80 -5.10 3.15 -3.22
C LEU A 80 -5.33 4.05 -4.44
N SER A 81 -5.67 3.45 -5.58
CA SER A 81 -5.98 4.19 -6.80
C SER A 81 -7.25 5.03 -6.64
N GLY A 82 -8.27 4.49 -5.97
CA GLY A 82 -9.51 5.21 -5.64
C GLY A 82 -9.26 6.46 -4.81
N GLU A 83 -8.35 6.37 -3.83
CA GLU A 83 -7.94 7.51 -3.01
C GLU A 83 -7.22 8.58 -3.83
N ILE A 84 -6.21 8.21 -4.62
CA ILE A 84 -5.47 9.16 -5.46
C ILE A 84 -6.44 9.89 -6.40
N ILE A 85 -7.39 9.16 -6.98
CA ILE A 85 -8.43 9.73 -7.83
C ILE A 85 -9.32 10.70 -7.04
N ALA A 86 -9.71 10.36 -5.82
CA ALA A 86 -10.59 11.20 -5.02
C ALA A 86 -9.87 12.48 -4.54
N ILE A 87 -8.62 12.39 -4.10
CA ILE A 87 -7.81 13.55 -3.74
C ILE A 87 -7.61 14.44 -4.97
N THR A 88 -7.24 13.86 -6.11
CA THR A 88 -7.06 14.61 -7.35
C THR A 88 -8.35 15.31 -7.77
N LEU A 89 -9.49 14.61 -7.69
CA LEU A 89 -10.79 15.19 -8.01
C LEU A 89 -11.16 16.33 -7.06
N GLY A 90 -10.85 16.20 -5.77
CA GLY A 90 -11.03 17.25 -4.77
C GLY A 90 -10.26 18.53 -5.11
N THR A 91 -9.01 18.40 -5.60
CA THR A 91 -8.18 19.56 -5.99
C THR A 91 -8.70 20.30 -7.24
N VAL A 92 -9.46 19.62 -8.10
CA VAL A 92 -10.01 20.19 -9.34
C VAL A 92 -11.54 20.29 -9.34
N ALA A 93 -12.19 20.14 -8.18
CA ALA A 93 -13.65 20.08 -8.06
C ALA A 93 -14.35 21.33 -8.63
N GLY A 94 -13.72 22.52 -8.55
CA GLY A 94 -14.26 23.78 -9.11
C GLY A 94 -13.97 24.03 -10.60
N GLN A 95 -13.29 23.10 -11.28
CA GLN A 95 -12.90 23.26 -12.68
C GLN A 95 -13.92 22.66 -13.64
N SER A 96 -13.78 22.99 -14.96
CA SER A 96 -14.63 22.41 -15.98
C SER A 96 -14.48 20.87 -16.04
N PHE A 97 -15.52 20.17 -16.48
CA PHE A 97 -15.50 18.71 -16.63
C PHE A 97 -14.32 18.22 -17.50
N THR A 98 -13.99 18.97 -18.56
CA THR A 98 -12.85 18.65 -19.43
C THR A 98 -11.54 18.72 -18.66
N THR A 99 -11.35 19.76 -17.84
CA THR A 99 -10.14 19.90 -16.99
C THR A 99 -10.06 18.76 -15.96
N GLN A 100 -11.16 18.43 -15.29
CA GLN A 100 -11.23 17.31 -14.36
C GLN A 100 -10.85 16.00 -15.05
N ALA A 101 -11.40 15.72 -16.23
CA ALA A 101 -11.12 14.50 -16.98
C ALA A 101 -9.66 14.42 -17.45
N LEU A 102 -9.07 15.54 -17.93
CA LEU A 102 -7.67 15.60 -18.34
C LEU A 102 -6.71 15.40 -17.18
N VAL A 103 -6.95 16.07 -16.05
CA VAL A 103 -6.09 15.94 -14.86
C VAL A 103 -6.16 14.53 -14.29
N LEU A 104 -7.35 13.96 -14.13
CA LEU A 104 -7.53 12.59 -13.66
C LEU A 104 -6.86 11.57 -14.57
N THR A 105 -6.99 11.72 -15.88
CA THR A 105 -6.34 10.83 -16.85
C THR A 105 -4.82 10.97 -16.78
N GLY A 106 -4.31 12.21 -16.73
CA GLY A 106 -2.88 12.48 -16.62
C GLY A 106 -2.27 11.88 -15.36
N VAL A 107 -2.93 12.07 -14.20
CA VAL A 107 -2.49 11.49 -12.93
C VAL A 107 -2.56 9.96 -12.96
N ALA A 108 -3.64 9.38 -13.50
CA ALA A 108 -3.77 7.93 -13.61
C ALA A 108 -2.65 7.32 -14.47
N VAL A 109 -2.34 7.93 -15.63
CA VAL A 109 -1.23 7.48 -16.49
C VAL A 109 0.12 7.65 -15.80
N ALA A 110 0.37 8.81 -15.17
CA ALA A 110 1.62 9.09 -14.48
C ALA A 110 1.85 8.12 -13.31
N MET A 111 0.82 7.83 -12.52
CA MET A 111 0.90 6.87 -11.41
C MET A 111 1.09 5.44 -11.91
N THR A 112 0.35 5.05 -12.95
CA THR A 112 0.50 3.70 -13.53
C THR A 112 1.92 3.50 -14.06
N VAL A 113 2.42 4.41 -14.89
CA VAL A 113 3.76 4.30 -15.47
C VAL A 113 4.83 4.43 -14.38
N GLY A 114 4.66 5.37 -13.45
CA GLY A 114 5.62 5.61 -12.35
C GLY A 114 5.73 4.43 -11.41
N VAL A 115 4.61 3.95 -10.86
CA VAL A 115 4.61 2.87 -9.87
C VAL A 115 4.98 1.54 -10.52
N TYR A 116 4.32 1.14 -11.61
CA TYR A 116 4.64 -0.13 -12.26
C TYR A 116 6.01 -0.11 -12.94
N GLY A 117 6.44 1.04 -13.48
CA GLY A 117 7.78 1.22 -14.03
C GLY A 117 8.86 1.07 -12.96
N LEU A 118 8.65 1.66 -11.78
CA LEU A 118 9.56 1.52 -10.64
C LEU A 118 9.66 0.06 -10.17
N VAL A 119 8.52 -0.62 -9.98
CA VAL A 119 8.49 -2.02 -9.56
C VAL A 119 9.14 -2.92 -10.61
N ALA A 120 8.81 -2.74 -11.88
CA ALA A 120 9.43 -3.48 -12.98
C ALA A 120 10.94 -3.23 -13.05
N GLY A 121 11.38 -1.99 -12.82
CA GLY A 121 12.80 -1.63 -12.73
C GLY A 121 13.51 -2.38 -11.61
N ILE A 122 12.93 -2.42 -10.41
CA ILE A 122 13.51 -3.15 -9.26
C ILE A 122 13.60 -4.65 -9.53
N VAL A 123 12.56 -5.26 -10.11
CA VAL A 123 12.58 -6.69 -10.49
C VAL A 123 13.63 -6.97 -11.55
N LYS A 124 13.79 -6.07 -12.51
CA LYS A 124 14.81 -6.18 -13.57
C LYS A 124 16.24 -5.94 -13.08
N LEU A 125 16.43 -5.32 -11.92
CA LEU A 125 17.78 -5.15 -11.35
C LEU A 125 18.43 -6.50 -11.03
N ASP A 126 17.68 -7.50 -10.59
CA ASP A 126 18.21 -8.85 -10.36
C ASP A 126 18.76 -9.48 -11.64
N ASP A 127 17.99 -9.41 -12.74
CA ASP A 127 18.41 -9.91 -14.05
C ASP A 127 19.67 -9.18 -14.55
N LEU A 128 19.69 -7.84 -14.38
CA LEU A 128 20.83 -7.01 -14.75
C LEU A 128 22.07 -7.36 -13.92
N GLY A 129 21.91 -7.55 -12.61
CA GLY A 129 22.98 -7.94 -11.71
C GLY A 129 23.59 -9.30 -12.09
N LEU A 130 22.75 -10.29 -12.38
CA LEU A 130 23.17 -11.61 -12.85
C LEU A 130 23.87 -11.53 -14.23
N TRP A 131 23.38 -10.71 -15.13
CA TRP A 131 23.99 -10.52 -16.44
C TRP A 131 25.36 -9.84 -16.34
N LEU A 132 25.50 -8.79 -15.48
CA LEU A 132 26.78 -8.13 -15.23
C LEU A 132 27.79 -9.06 -14.55
N SER A 133 27.37 -9.87 -13.59
CA SER A 133 28.25 -10.79 -12.85
C SER A 133 28.84 -11.89 -13.75
N ARG A 134 28.23 -12.19 -14.90
CA ARG A 134 28.73 -13.15 -15.90
C ARG A 134 29.69 -12.55 -16.92
N ARG A 135 29.95 -11.22 -16.87
CA ARG A 135 30.90 -10.57 -17.76
C ARG A 135 32.34 -10.83 -17.36
N GLY A 136 33.26 -10.92 -18.33
CA GLY A 136 34.68 -11.18 -18.10
C GLY A 136 35.48 -10.00 -17.50
N ASN A 137 34.84 -8.88 -17.17
CA ASN A 137 35.46 -7.68 -16.60
C ASN A 137 35.24 -7.63 -15.09
N ALA A 138 36.32 -7.50 -14.30
CA ALA A 138 36.28 -7.47 -12.84
C ALA A 138 35.36 -6.36 -12.29
N VAL A 139 35.30 -5.20 -12.93
CA VAL A 139 34.42 -4.10 -12.53
C VAL A 139 32.95 -4.47 -12.75
N ALA A 140 32.63 -5.06 -13.89
CA ALA A 140 31.28 -5.52 -14.19
C ALA A 140 30.81 -6.62 -13.22
N GLN A 141 31.70 -7.56 -12.87
CA GLN A 141 31.43 -8.61 -11.89
C GLN A 141 31.16 -8.02 -10.48
N ALA A 142 32.02 -7.08 -10.04
CA ALA A 142 31.85 -6.42 -8.75
C ALA A 142 30.51 -5.64 -8.66
N LEU A 143 30.16 -4.89 -9.73
CA LEU A 143 28.87 -4.20 -9.82
C LEU A 143 27.69 -5.18 -9.87
N GLY A 144 27.81 -6.25 -10.65
CA GLY A 144 26.76 -7.26 -10.77
C GLY A 144 26.48 -7.96 -9.44
N SER A 145 27.54 -8.40 -8.74
CA SER A 145 27.41 -9.03 -7.41
C SER A 145 26.84 -8.06 -6.37
N GLY A 146 27.23 -6.78 -6.42
CA GLY A 146 26.67 -5.74 -5.56
C GLY A 146 25.17 -5.53 -5.77
N ILE A 147 24.72 -5.48 -7.03
CA ILE A 147 23.31 -5.36 -7.38
C ILE A 147 22.50 -6.57 -6.89
N VAL A 148 22.98 -7.79 -7.15
CA VAL A 148 22.32 -9.02 -6.68
C VAL A 148 22.25 -9.08 -5.15
N ALA A 149 23.31 -8.64 -4.45
CA ALA A 149 23.30 -8.56 -3.00
C ALA A 149 22.34 -7.48 -2.45
N ALA A 150 22.14 -6.37 -3.19
CA ALA A 150 21.25 -5.28 -2.80
C ALA A 150 19.77 -5.59 -3.07
N ALA A 151 19.45 -6.43 -4.05
CA ALA A 151 18.08 -6.70 -4.48
C ALA A 151 17.16 -7.20 -3.35
N PRO A 152 17.54 -8.16 -2.47
CA PRO A 152 16.70 -8.58 -1.35
C PRO A 152 16.42 -7.45 -0.36
N TRP A 153 17.38 -6.53 -0.15
CA TRP A 153 17.20 -5.38 0.71
C TRP A 153 16.24 -4.35 0.11
N LEU A 154 16.32 -4.12 -1.20
CA LEU A 154 15.38 -3.27 -1.93
C LEU A 154 13.95 -3.83 -1.85
N MET A 155 13.78 -5.13 -2.06
CA MET A 155 12.47 -5.80 -1.93
C MET A 155 11.91 -5.69 -0.51
N LYS A 156 12.76 -5.88 0.51
CA LYS A 156 12.38 -5.72 1.91
C LYS A 156 12.01 -4.26 2.22
N ALA A 157 12.80 -3.30 1.75
CA ALA A 157 12.53 -1.87 1.92
C ALA A 157 11.20 -1.48 1.27
N LEU A 158 10.94 -1.96 0.05
CA LEU A 158 9.67 -1.72 -0.67
C LEU A 158 8.47 -2.31 0.09
N SER A 159 8.60 -3.51 0.63
CA SER A 159 7.56 -4.14 1.45
C SER A 159 7.26 -3.35 2.72
N VAL A 160 8.30 -2.86 3.41
CA VAL A 160 8.13 -2.01 4.61
C VAL A 160 7.53 -0.67 4.25
N ALA A 161 8.02 -0.03 3.18
CA ALA A 161 7.48 1.24 2.70
C ALA A 161 6.01 1.12 2.28
N GLY A 162 5.64 0.03 1.59
CA GLY A 162 4.25 -0.23 1.21
C GLY A 162 3.34 -0.41 2.44
N THR A 163 3.79 -1.13 3.46
CA THR A 163 3.02 -1.28 4.70
C THR A 163 2.91 0.04 5.47
N ALA A 164 3.98 0.83 5.52
CA ALA A 164 3.94 2.16 6.12
C ALA A 164 2.99 3.10 5.36
N ALA A 165 3.01 3.06 4.03
CA ALA A 165 2.09 3.82 3.19
C ALA A 165 0.62 3.48 3.48
N MET A 166 0.28 2.20 3.68
CA MET A 166 -1.09 1.80 4.04
C MET A 166 -1.58 2.50 5.33
N PHE A 167 -0.72 2.63 6.35
CA PHE A 167 -1.09 3.31 7.59
C PHE A 167 -1.13 4.83 7.43
N LEU A 168 -0.17 5.42 6.71
CA LEU A 168 -0.11 6.86 6.48
C LEU A 168 -1.32 7.33 5.67
N VAL A 169 -1.62 6.61 4.60
CA VAL A 169 -2.70 6.88 3.67
C VAL A 169 -4.06 6.56 4.31
N GLY A 170 -4.25 5.34 4.79
CA GLY A 170 -5.49 4.92 5.43
C GLY A 170 -5.83 5.74 6.67
N GLY A 171 -4.83 6.02 7.52
CA GLY A 171 -4.98 6.90 8.67
C GLY A 171 -5.29 8.34 8.28
N GLY A 172 -4.62 8.87 7.25
CA GLY A 172 -4.89 10.20 6.70
C GLY A 172 -6.34 10.35 6.22
N ILE A 173 -6.87 9.35 5.51
CA ILE A 173 -8.28 9.33 5.09
C ILE A 173 -9.20 9.39 6.30
N LEU A 174 -8.96 8.56 7.31
CA LEU A 174 -9.79 8.51 8.51
C LEU A 174 -9.73 9.82 9.29
N VAL A 175 -8.55 10.44 9.43
CA VAL A 175 -8.37 11.73 10.07
C VAL A 175 -9.15 12.82 9.34
N HIS A 176 -9.00 12.93 8.02
CA HIS A 176 -9.74 13.93 7.22
C HIS A 176 -11.25 13.66 7.17
N GLY A 177 -11.65 12.40 7.28
CA GLY A 177 -13.06 12.02 7.38
C GLY A 177 -13.72 12.41 8.71
N VAL A 178 -12.93 12.73 9.76
CA VAL A 178 -13.40 13.15 11.07
C VAL A 178 -12.84 14.56 11.40
N PRO A 179 -13.55 15.65 11.08
CA PRO A 179 -13.04 17.01 11.17
C PRO A 179 -12.49 17.39 12.57
N VAL A 180 -13.09 16.85 13.63
CA VAL A 180 -12.64 17.11 15.01
C VAL A 180 -11.20 16.61 15.23
N VAL A 181 -10.86 15.45 14.66
CA VAL A 181 -9.50 14.85 14.78
C VAL A 181 -8.53 15.64 13.92
N ALA A 182 -8.91 15.99 12.69
CA ALA A 182 -8.09 16.80 11.78
C ALA A 182 -7.71 18.14 12.44
N HIS A 183 -8.68 18.88 12.94
CA HIS A 183 -8.46 20.17 13.61
C HIS A 183 -7.62 20.03 14.89
N ALA A 184 -7.77 18.95 15.66
CA ALA A 184 -6.96 18.71 16.84
C ALA A 184 -5.48 18.51 16.48
N ILE A 185 -5.19 17.76 15.40
CA ILE A 185 -3.83 17.56 14.89
C ILE A 185 -3.26 18.88 14.38
N GLU A 186 -4.02 19.63 13.58
CA GLU A 186 -3.60 20.93 13.06
C GLU A 186 -3.28 21.91 14.19
N ALA A 187 -4.14 22.00 15.21
CA ALA A 187 -3.91 22.85 16.37
C ALA A 187 -2.66 22.44 17.17
N ALA A 188 -2.38 21.16 17.28
CA ALA A 188 -1.22 20.64 17.99
C ALA A 188 0.12 20.98 17.31
N VAL A 189 0.11 21.16 15.99
CA VAL A 189 1.33 21.47 15.20
C VAL A 189 1.49 22.96 14.90
N GLN A 190 0.48 23.79 15.21
CA GLN A 190 0.58 25.25 15.05
C GLN A 190 1.67 25.81 15.95
N GLY A 191 2.59 26.57 15.36
CA GLY A 191 3.71 27.20 16.08
C GLY A 191 4.98 26.35 16.18
N LEU A 192 5.00 25.14 15.62
CA LEU A 192 6.22 24.33 15.54
C LEU A 192 7.09 24.74 14.35
N PRO A 193 8.42 24.53 14.42
CA PRO A 193 9.32 24.86 13.31
C PRO A 193 9.02 23.98 12.07
N GLY A 194 9.21 24.55 10.88
CA GLY A 194 8.73 24.08 9.59
C GLY A 194 8.83 22.55 9.31
N LEU A 195 9.94 21.90 9.68
CA LEU A 195 10.09 20.45 9.47
C LEU A 195 9.18 19.63 10.39
N ALA A 196 9.03 20.04 11.64
CA ALA A 196 8.15 19.38 12.60
C ALA A 196 6.66 19.58 12.20
N GLN A 197 6.30 20.76 11.73
CA GLN A 197 4.97 21.06 11.23
C GLN A 197 4.58 20.19 10.01
N ALA A 198 5.56 19.83 9.17
CA ALA A 198 5.32 18.96 8.01
C ALA A 198 5.25 17.47 8.37
N LEU A 199 6.07 16.99 9.31
CA LEU A 199 6.21 15.57 9.60
C LEU A 199 5.21 15.06 10.66
N LEU A 200 4.87 15.87 11.67
CA LEU A 200 4.00 15.43 12.77
C LEU A 200 2.60 15.02 12.30
N PRO A 201 1.91 15.72 11.38
CA PRO A 201 0.63 15.27 10.86
C PRO A 201 0.73 13.91 10.18
N ALA A 202 1.80 13.68 9.38
CA ALA A 202 2.01 12.40 8.73
C ALA A 202 2.24 11.27 9.76
N LEU A 203 3.05 11.52 10.79
CA LEU A 203 3.27 10.57 11.88
C LEU A 203 1.98 10.30 12.65
N ALA A 204 1.20 11.35 12.96
CA ALA A 204 -0.10 11.19 13.62
C ALA A 204 -1.07 10.35 12.79
N ASN A 205 -1.14 10.59 11.47
CA ASN A 205 -1.93 9.79 10.55
C ASN A 205 -1.48 8.32 10.57
N GLY A 206 -0.16 8.06 10.54
CA GLY A 206 0.38 6.71 10.61
C GLY A 206 0.02 6.00 11.93
N VAL A 207 0.17 6.67 13.07
CA VAL A 207 -0.18 6.12 14.40
C VAL A 207 -1.68 5.84 14.49
N LEU A 208 -2.51 6.78 14.07
CA LEU A 208 -3.98 6.60 14.06
C LEU A 208 -4.39 5.48 13.09
N GLY A 209 -3.68 5.34 11.96
CA GLY A 209 -3.87 4.23 11.03
C GLY A 209 -3.58 2.87 11.67
N VAL A 210 -2.49 2.75 12.43
CA VAL A 210 -2.14 1.53 13.19
C VAL A 210 -3.20 1.22 14.23
N VAL A 211 -3.63 2.21 15.00
CA VAL A 211 -4.69 2.06 16.02
C VAL A 211 -6.01 1.63 15.38
N ALA A 212 -6.41 2.30 14.31
CA ALA A 212 -7.63 1.96 13.58
C ALA A 212 -7.55 0.53 13.02
N GLY A 213 -6.42 0.13 12.44
CA GLY A 213 -6.19 -1.22 11.95
C GLY A 213 -6.30 -2.28 13.04
N ALA A 214 -5.71 -2.02 14.21
CA ALA A 214 -5.82 -2.89 15.39
C ALA A 214 -7.27 -3.05 15.85
N LEU A 215 -8.03 -1.95 15.92
CA LEU A 215 -9.43 -1.95 16.33
C LEU A 215 -10.30 -2.73 15.34
N VAL A 216 -10.12 -2.50 14.04
CA VAL A 216 -10.87 -3.21 13.00
C VAL A 216 -10.56 -4.70 13.01
N LEU A 217 -9.26 -5.08 13.12
CA LEU A 217 -8.86 -6.49 13.24
C LEU A 217 -9.47 -7.14 14.48
N GLY A 218 -9.40 -6.47 15.64
CA GLY A 218 -10.02 -6.93 16.88
C GLY A 218 -11.53 -7.14 16.74
N ALA A 219 -12.23 -6.20 16.12
CA ALA A 219 -13.67 -6.32 15.86
C ALA A 219 -14.00 -7.49 14.93
N VAL A 220 -13.22 -7.69 13.86
CA VAL A 220 -13.40 -8.82 12.93
C VAL A 220 -13.16 -10.15 13.63
N MET A 221 -12.11 -10.25 14.47
CA MET A 221 -11.82 -11.47 15.24
C MET A 221 -12.94 -11.79 16.25
N LEU A 222 -13.46 -10.79 16.96
CA LEU A 222 -14.59 -10.95 17.88
C LEU A 222 -15.85 -11.42 17.16
N LEU A 223 -16.17 -10.82 16.01
CA LEU A 223 -17.33 -11.22 15.21
C LEU A 223 -17.20 -12.65 14.69
N ARG A 224 -16.01 -13.07 14.29
CA ARG A 224 -15.75 -14.47 13.88
C ARG A 224 -15.96 -15.45 15.05
N ARG A 225 -15.50 -15.07 16.25
CA ARG A 225 -15.62 -15.90 17.47
C ARG A 225 -17.07 -16.04 17.98
N VAL A 226 -17.91 -15.03 17.75
CA VAL A 226 -19.35 -15.07 18.12
C VAL A 226 -20.18 -15.87 17.13
N ARG A 227 -19.68 -16.02 15.88
CA ARG A 227 -20.37 -16.78 14.81
C ARG A 227 -19.93 -18.23 14.70
N ALA A 228 -18.85 -18.63 15.37
CA ALA A 228 -18.36 -20.01 15.47
C ALA A 228 -18.89 -20.68 16.75
#